data_9e902973c6615e718c1b0ba7855c5be4
#
_entry.id   9e902973c6615e718c1b0ba7855c5be4
#
_cell.length_a   1.000
_cell.length_b   1.000
_cell.length_c   1.000
_cell.angle_alpha   90.00
_cell.angle_beta   90.00
_cell.angle_gamma   90.00
#
_symmetry.space_group_name_H-M   'P 1'
#
loop_
_entity.id
_entity.type
_entity.pdbx_description
1 polymer ?
#
loop_
_entity_poly.entity_id
_entity_poly.type
_entity_poly.pdbx_seq_one_letter_code
_entity_poly.pdbx_strand_id
1 'polypeptide(L)'
;MSDFEYDLFVIGGGSGGVRAARIAAGHGARVGIAEEYRYGGTCVIRGCVPKKLFVYASKFSEEFEDAAGFGWDVGESSFNWERLIDAKDREIARLENVYRRNLERSGVEMFDTRAVL
;
A
#
# COMPACT_ATOMS: atom_id res chain seq x y z
N MET A 1 -6.12 2.73 36.54
CA MET A 1 -5.05 1.88 35.92
C MET A 1 -5.70 0.73 35.17
N SER A 2 -5.31 0.51 33.93
CA SER A 2 -5.79 -0.63 33.15
C SER A 2 -4.92 -1.85 33.45
N ASP A 3 -5.54 -3.01 33.66
CA ASP A 3 -4.84 -4.29 33.80
C ASP A 3 -4.39 -4.85 32.45
N PHE A 4 -4.72 -4.14 31.36
CA PHE A 4 -4.40 -4.55 30.01
C PHE A 4 -3.15 -3.81 29.49
N GLU A 5 -2.34 -4.51 28.73
CA GLU A 5 -1.13 -3.98 28.10
C GLU A 5 -1.46 -2.98 27.01
N TYR A 6 -2.55 -3.21 26.26
CA TYR A 6 -3.04 -2.33 25.20
C TYR A 6 -4.47 -1.87 25.48
N ASP A 7 -4.78 -0.66 25.05
CA ASP A 7 -6.15 -0.14 25.03
C ASP A 7 -6.90 -0.64 23.79
N LEU A 8 -6.16 -0.85 22.69
CA LEU A 8 -6.68 -1.42 21.44
C LEU A 8 -5.61 -2.32 20.81
N PHE A 9 -6.01 -3.52 20.42
CA PHE A 9 -5.15 -4.40 19.63
C PHE A 9 -5.84 -4.68 18.29
N VAL A 10 -5.13 -4.38 17.18
CA VAL A 10 -5.67 -4.52 15.82
C VAL A 10 -5.14 -5.82 15.19
N ILE A 11 -6.02 -6.66 14.75
CA ILE A 11 -5.68 -7.87 14.01
C ILE A 11 -5.83 -7.59 12.52
N GLY A 12 -4.71 -7.54 11.83
CA GLY A 12 -4.64 -7.26 10.40
C GLY A 12 -4.16 -5.85 10.07
N GLY A 13 -3.09 -5.76 9.29
CA GLY A 13 -2.45 -4.52 8.86
C GLY A 13 -2.87 -4.05 7.47
N GLY A 14 -4.13 -4.25 7.11
CA GLY A 14 -4.71 -3.68 5.89
C GLY A 14 -5.11 -2.23 6.06
N SER A 15 -5.81 -1.67 5.07
CA SER A 15 -6.19 -0.25 5.05
C SER A 15 -7.01 0.16 6.28
N GLY A 16 -7.98 -0.67 6.66
CA GLY A 16 -8.82 -0.40 7.83
C GLY A 16 -8.05 -0.52 9.15
N GLY A 17 -7.28 -1.59 9.30
CA GLY A 17 -6.50 -1.85 10.51
C GLY A 17 -5.43 -0.81 10.77
N VAL A 18 -4.67 -0.43 9.75
CA VAL A 18 -3.64 0.61 9.86
C VAL A 18 -4.26 1.95 10.23
N ARG A 19 -5.37 2.31 9.61
CA ARG A 19 -6.06 3.56 9.93
C ARG A 19 -6.61 3.55 11.35
N ALA A 20 -7.26 2.48 11.77
CA ALA A 20 -7.81 2.35 13.13
C ALA A 20 -6.69 2.47 14.18
N ALA A 21 -5.57 1.77 13.97
CA ALA A 21 -4.43 1.80 14.88
C ALA A 21 -3.83 3.20 15.00
N ARG A 22 -3.59 3.85 13.88
CA ARG A 22 -2.99 5.20 13.84
C ARG A 22 -3.88 6.25 14.51
N ILE A 23 -5.17 6.22 14.20
CA ILE A 23 -6.12 7.20 14.76
C ILE A 23 -6.26 7.01 16.26
N ALA A 24 -6.42 5.77 16.74
CA ALA A 24 -6.50 5.49 18.16
C ALA A 24 -5.24 5.94 18.91
N ALA A 25 -4.07 5.60 18.36
CA ALA A 25 -2.79 6.02 18.95
C ALA A 25 -2.65 7.55 18.98
N GLY A 26 -3.12 8.23 17.94
CA GLY A 26 -3.14 9.70 17.90
C GLY A 26 -4.00 10.36 18.97
N HIS A 27 -4.95 9.63 19.51
CA HIS A 27 -5.77 10.06 20.66
C HIS A 27 -5.21 9.59 22.02
N GLY A 28 -4.01 9.05 22.04
CA GLY A 28 -3.32 8.66 23.27
C GLY A 28 -3.53 7.22 23.70
N ALA A 29 -4.21 6.39 22.89
CA ALA A 29 -4.37 4.98 23.20
C ALA A 29 -3.05 4.22 23.04
N ARG A 30 -2.86 3.21 23.87
CA ARG A 30 -1.78 2.23 23.72
C ARG A 30 -2.25 1.17 22.72
N VAL A 31 -1.64 1.15 21.54
CA VAL A 31 -2.12 0.32 20.42
C VAL A 31 -1.05 -0.66 19.97
N GLY A 32 -1.45 -1.93 19.82
CA GLY A 32 -0.70 -2.95 19.12
C GLY A 32 -1.40 -3.34 17.83
N ILE A 33 -0.63 -3.77 16.83
CA ILE A 33 -1.14 -4.29 15.57
C ILE A 33 -0.35 -5.52 15.14
N ALA A 34 -1.03 -6.53 14.65
CA ALA A 34 -0.40 -7.74 14.10
C ALA A 34 -0.78 -7.93 12.64
N GLU A 35 0.22 -8.23 11.82
CA GLU A 35 0.04 -8.58 10.40
C GLU A 35 0.91 -9.80 10.08
N GLU A 36 0.30 -10.84 9.53
CA GLU A 36 1.00 -12.09 9.22
C GLU A 36 1.77 -12.06 7.89
N TYR A 37 1.48 -11.12 7.00
CA TYR A 37 2.07 -11.06 5.68
C TYR A 37 2.74 -9.71 5.42
N ARG A 38 2.02 -8.74 4.87
CA ARG A 38 2.58 -7.42 4.54
C ARG A 38 1.60 -6.31 4.93
N TYR A 39 2.14 -5.23 5.49
CA TYR A 39 1.34 -4.05 5.80
C TYR A 39 0.87 -3.35 4.52
N GLY A 40 -0.38 -2.94 4.50
CA GLY A 40 -1.07 -2.39 3.34
C GLY A 40 -2.25 -3.23 2.91
N GLY A 41 -2.23 -4.53 3.19
CA GLY A 41 -3.32 -5.45 2.93
C GLY A 41 -3.62 -5.65 1.45
N THR A 42 -4.80 -6.14 1.16
CA THR A 42 -5.24 -6.43 -0.20
C THR A 42 -5.16 -5.21 -1.11
N CYS A 43 -5.62 -4.06 -0.65
CA CYS A 43 -5.66 -2.84 -1.48
C CYS A 43 -4.27 -2.43 -1.97
N VAL A 44 -3.30 -2.33 -1.09
CA VAL A 44 -1.95 -1.88 -1.45
C VAL A 44 -1.15 -2.98 -2.17
N ILE A 45 -1.23 -4.21 -1.68
CA ILE A 45 -0.32 -5.27 -2.13
C ILE A 45 -0.80 -5.94 -3.42
N ARG A 46 -2.10 -6.19 -3.55
CA ARG A 46 -2.64 -6.99 -4.65
C ARG A 46 -4.01 -6.53 -5.17
N GLY A 47 -4.42 -5.31 -4.88
CA GLY A 47 -5.74 -4.80 -5.24
C GLY A 47 -5.71 -3.41 -5.85
N CYS A 48 -6.22 -2.43 -5.10
CA CYS A 48 -6.47 -1.06 -5.59
C CYS A 48 -5.26 -0.39 -6.22
N VAL A 49 -4.09 -0.50 -5.59
CA VAL A 49 -2.88 0.17 -6.07
C VAL A 49 -2.31 -0.51 -7.31
N PRO A 50 -1.99 -1.81 -7.31
CA PRO A 50 -1.47 -2.43 -8.52
C PRO A 50 -2.46 -2.38 -9.69
N LYS A 51 -3.75 -2.53 -9.44
CA LYS A 51 -4.79 -2.39 -10.48
C LYS A 51 -4.72 -1.02 -11.15
N LYS A 52 -4.61 0.03 -10.37
CA LYS A 52 -4.54 1.40 -10.88
C LYS A 52 -3.27 1.62 -11.72
N LEU A 53 -2.13 1.10 -11.30
CA LEU A 53 -0.89 1.17 -12.05
C LEU A 53 -1.00 0.47 -13.41
N PHE A 54 -1.64 -0.70 -13.45
CA PHE A 54 -1.88 -1.42 -14.70
C PHE A 54 -2.83 -0.66 -15.62
N VAL A 55 -3.87 -0.05 -15.08
CA VAL A 55 -4.79 0.77 -15.87
C VAL A 55 -4.06 1.98 -16.48
N TYR A 56 -3.21 2.64 -15.72
CA TYR A 56 -2.41 3.76 -16.25
C TYR A 56 -1.45 3.30 -17.35
N ALA A 57 -0.78 2.17 -17.15
CA ALA A 57 0.12 1.61 -18.16
C ALA A 57 -0.60 1.28 -19.46
N SER A 58 -1.83 0.77 -19.39
CA SER A 58 -2.61 0.38 -20.56
C SER A 58 -3.02 1.56 -21.44
N LYS A 59 -3.13 2.75 -20.89
CA LYS A 59 -3.57 3.94 -21.64
C LYS A 59 -2.52 4.49 -22.59
N PHE A 60 -1.26 4.25 -22.34
CA PHE A 60 -0.20 4.85 -23.17
C PHE A 60 -0.26 4.41 -24.62
N SER A 61 -0.65 3.17 -24.91
CA SER A 61 -0.77 2.72 -26.29
C SER A 61 -1.82 3.52 -27.08
N GLU A 62 -2.96 3.82 -26.47
CA GLU A 62 -4.00 4.64 -27.07
C GLU A 62 -3.53 6.10 -27.23
N GLU A 63 -2.87 6.64 -26.21
CA GLU A 63 -2.35 8.01 -26.25
C GLU A 63 -1.27 8.17 -27.33
N PHE A 64 -0.44 7.18 -27.57
CA PHE A 64 0.55 7.21 -28.66
C PHE A 64 -0.12 7.25 -30.02
N GLU A 65 -1.21 6.55 -30.22
CA GLU A 65 -2.01 6.60 -31.45
C GLU A 65 -2.69 7.95 -31.60
N ASP A 66 -3.30 8.45 -30.55
CA ASP A 66 -4.03 9.72 -30.55
C ASP A 66 -3.11 10.92 -30.73
N ALA A 67 -1.86 10.83 -30.30
CA ALA A 67 -0.88 11.91 -30.32
C ALA A 67 -0.68 12.48 -31.75
N ALA A 68 -0.76 11.67 -32.78
CA ALA A 68 -0.64 12.09 -34.16
C ALA A 68 -1.70 13.13 -34.55
N GLY A 69 -2.92 13.01 -34.02
CA GLY A 69 -3.99 13.98 -34.22
C GLY A 69 -3.74 15.35 -33.59
N PHE A 70 -2.77 15.43 -32.70
CA PHE A 70 -2.37 16.65 -31.98
C PHE A 70 -0.98 17.15 -32.38
N GLY A 71 -0.46 16.68 -33.50
CA GLY A 71 0.80 17.17 -34.07
C GLY A 71 2.06 16.50 -33.56
N TRP A 72 1.97 15.38 -32.87
CA TRP A 72 3.11 14.62 -32.37
C TRP A 72 3.49 13.49 -33.30
N ASP A 73 4.79 13.33 -33.57
CA ASP A 73 5.37 12.15 -34.22
C ASP A 73 6.00 11.27 -33.15
N VAL A 74 5.30 10.24 -32.74
CA VAL A 74 5.75 9.38 -31.62
C VAL A 74 6.77 8.34 -32.06
N GLY A 75 6.73 7.90 -33.31
CA GLY A 75 7.62 6.84 -33.81
C GLY A 75 7.23 5.43 -33.30
N GLU A 76 8.16 4.49 -33.44
CA GLU A 76 7.94 3.12 -32.97
C GLU A 76 7.97 3.05 -31.44
N SER A 77 7.01 2.35 -30.87
CA SER A 77 6.94 2.09 -29.43
C SER A 77 7.05 0.60 -29.16
N SER A 78 7.62 0.24 -28.01
CA SER A 78 7.68 -1.14 -27.55
C SER A 78 7.28 -1.22 -26.08
N PHE A 79 6.76 -2.36 -25.68
CA PHE A 79 6.31 -2.61 -24.31
C PHE A 79 7.06 -3.81 -23.73
N ASN A 80 7.48 -3.69 -22.47
CA ASN A 80 8.15 -4.76 -21.75
C ASN A 80 7.39 -5.04 -20.45
N TRP A 81 6.77 -6.19 -20.37
CA TRP A 81 5.96 -6.62 -19.23
C TRP A 81 6.78 -6.75 -17.95
N GLU A 82 7.97 -7.32 -18.03
CA GLU A 82 8.84 -7.53 -16.87
C GLU A 82 9.24 -6.19 -16.23
N ARG A 83 9.54 -5.19 -17.06
CA ARG A 83 9.87 -3.84 -16.55
C ARG A 83 8.68 -3.20 -15.83
N LEU A 84 7.46 -3.39 -16.34
CA LEU A 84 6.25 -2.91 -15.66
C LEU A 84 6.07 -3.59 -14.32
N ILE A 85 6.22 -4.91 -14.26
CA ILE A 85 6.08 -5.69 -13.03
C ILE A 85 7.14 -5.24 -12.00
N ASP A 86 8.39 -5.11 -12.39
CA ASP A 86 9.47 -4.68 -11.50
C ASP A 86 9.21 -3.27 -10.94
N ALA A 87 8.76 -2.35 -11.79
CA ALA A 87 8.43 -0.99 -11.35
C ALA A 87 7.24 -0.98 -10.39
N LYS A 88 6.21 -1.77 -10.68
CA LYS A 88 5.05 -1.94 -9.81
C LYS A 88 5.46 -2.52 -8.46
N ASP A 89 6.29 -3.55 -8.44
CA ASP A 89 6.75 -4.19 -7.20
C ASP A 89 7.55 -3.22 -6.32
N ARG A 90 8.39 -2.39 -6.91
CA ARG A 90 9.13 -1.35 -6.19
C ARG A 90 8.20 -0.31 -5.57
N GLU A 91 7.18 0.11 -6.30
CA GLU A 91 6.20 1.09 -5.79
C GLU A 91 5.39 0.52 -4.63
N ILE A 92 4.96 -0.74 -4.73
CA ILE A 92 4.23 -1.41 -3.65
C ILE A 92 5.12 -1.57 -2.41
N ALA A 93 6.38 -1.95 -2.58
CA ALA A 93 7.33 -2.04 -1.47
C ALA A 93 7.54 -0.66 -0.81
N ARG A 94 7.61 0.40 -1.59
CA ARG A 94 7.70 1.77 -1.07
C ARG A 94 6.49 2.12 -0.22
N LEU A 95 5.28 1.81 -0.69
CA LEU A 95 4.05 2.09 0.04
C LEU A 95 3.94 1.26 1.32
N GLU A 96 4.34 0.01 1.30
CA GLU A 96 4.42 -0.82 2.52
C GLU A 96 5.32 -0.16 3.57
N ASN A 97 6.48 0.33 3.17
CA ASN A 97 7.38 1.03 4.06
C ASN A 97 6.79 2.34 4.59
N VAL A 98 6.03 3.06 3.77
CA VAL A 98 5.30 4.26 4.23
C VAL A 98 4.28 3.90 5.31
N TYR A 99 3.54 2.82 5.14
CA TYR A 99 2.58 2.33 6.12
C TYR A 99 3.26 1.96 7.43
N ARG A 100 4.38 1.24 7.37
CA ARG A 100 5.18 0.89 8.55
C ARG A 100 5.69 2.13 9.28
N ARG A 101 6.27 3.07 8.57
CA ARG A 101 6.76 4.32 9.16
C ARG A 101 5.65 5.13 9.81
N ASN A 102 4.48 5.19 9.19
CA ASN A 102 3.34 5.90 9.75
C ASN A 102 2.85 5.26 11.05
N LEU A 103 2.83 3.93 11.13
CA LEU A 103 2.52 3.22 12.36
C LEU A 103 3.55 3.50 13.46
N GLU A 104 4.83 3.43 13.14
CA GLU A 104 5.91 3.73 14.08
C GLU A 104 5.83 5.16 14.61
N ARG A 105 5.62 6.14 13.73
CA ARG A 105 5.47 7.55 14.11
C ARG A 105 4.28 7.81 15.01
N SER A 106 3.23 7.03 14.85
CA SER A 106 2.04 7.13 15.71
C SER A 106 2.21 6.44 17.06
N GLY A 107 3.32 5.73 17.27
CA GLY A 107 3.60 5.00 18.51
C GLY A 107 2.90 3.64 18.60
N VAL A 108 2.43 3.09 17.47
CA VAL A 108 1.83 1.77 17.42
C VAL A 108 2.90 0.70 17.50
N GLU A 109 2.74 -0.30 18.36
CA GLU A 109 3.63 -1.45 18.45
C GLU A 109 3.23 -2.48 17.39
N MET A 110 4.18 -2.84 16.52
CA MET A 110 3.94 -3.73 15.38
C MET A 110 4.47 -5.13 15.63
N PHE A 111 3.65 -6.13 15.32
CA PHE A 111 4.01 -7.54 15.40
C PHE A 111 3.88 -8.18 14.02
N ASP A 112 4.99 -8.65 13.46
CA ASP A 112 5.03 -9.33 12.16
C ASP A 112 4.70 -10.80 12.34
N THR A 113 3.46 -11.10 12.71
CA THR A 113 2.99 -12.44 13.00
C THR A 113 1.48 -12.53 12.88
N ARG A 114 0.98 -13.77 12.81
CA ARG A 114 -0.45 -14.04 12.89
C ARG A 114 -0.93 -13.91 14.34
N ALA A 115 -1.95 -13.10 14.57
CA ALA A 115 -2.63 -13.06 15.86
C ALA A 115 -3.59 -14.25 16.00
N VAL A 116 -3.67 -14.79 17.20
CA VAL A 116 -4.64 -15.82 17.57
C VAL A 116 -5.36 -15.40 18.84
N LEU A 117 -6.64 -15.79 18.97
CA LEU A 117 -7.46 -15.52 20.16
C LEU A 117 -7.37 -16.67 21.15
#